data_2b9f65f141cc32b379d9101dbd1c3c20
#
_entry.id   2b9f65f141cc32b379d9101dbd1c3c20
#
_cell.length_a   1.000
_cell.length_b   1.000
_cell.length_c   1.000
_cell.angle_alpha   90.00
_cell.angle_beta   90.00
_cell.angle_gamma   90.00
#
_symmetry.space_group_name_H-M   'P 1'
#
loop_
_entity.id
_entity.type
_entity.pdbx_description
1 polymer ?
#
loop_
_entity_poly.entity_id
_entity_poly.type
_entity_poly.pdbx_seq_one_letter_code
_entity_poly.pdbx_strand_id
1 'polypeptide(L)'
;MTATISHTTDDHDQLKSLLPATRLDRRGFVATLAAAGFALAVQPVHASTVISTPTTGLATGDASIAVEGGSLPVHFARPASGDKLPIVLVVQEIFGVHEYIRDVCRRFAHQGYLAIAPE
;
A
#
# COMPACT_ATOMS: atom_id res chain seq x y z
N MET A 1 42.22 8.57 -47.80
CA MET A 1 42.52 8.83 -46.36
C MET A 1 41.31 8.28 -45.57
N THR A 2 41.43 7.06 -45.10
CA THR A 2 40.34 6.38 -44.37
C THR A 2 40.84 6.15 -42.97
N ALA A 3 40.34 6.91 -42.00
CA ALA A 3 40.66 6.72 -40.60
C ALA A 3 39.64 5.75 -40.02
N THR A 4 40.09 4.54 -39.74
CA THR A 4 39.32 3.50 -39.01
C THR A 4 39.48 3.75 -37.51
N ILE A 5 38.41 4.19 -36.85
CA ILE A 5 38.34 4.32 -35.38
C ILE A 5 37.99 2.95 -34.85
N SER A 6 38.97 2.23 -34.37
CA SER A 6 38.81 1.01 -33.58
C SER A 6 38.79 1.36 -32.08
N HIS A 7 37.63 1.67 -31.52
CA HIS A 7 37.51 1.98 -30.09
C HIS A 7 36.22 1.41 -29.49
N THR A 8 36.21 0.14 -29.20
CA THR A 8 35.05 -0.44 -28.44
C THR A 8 35.38 -1.63 -27.54
N THR A 9 36.66 -2.04 -27.42
CA THR A 9 36.98 -3.21 -26.58
C THR A 9 37.63 -2.84 -25.23
N ASP A 10 38.10 -1.62 -25.08
CA ASP A 10 38.90 -1.20 -23.92
C ASP A 10 38.03 -0.68 -22.77
N ASP A 11 36.86 -0.14 -23.06
CA ASP A 11 35.99 0.47 -22.04
C ASP A 11 35.31 -0.58 -21.14
N HIS A 12 35.03 -1.78 -21.66
CA HIS A 12 34.42 -2.84 -20.85
C HIS A 12 35.37 -3.48 -19.84
N ASP A 13 36.67 -3.52 -20.17
CA ASP A 13 37.67 -4.08 -19.25
C ASP A 13 38.08 -3.07 -18.16
N GLN A 14 38.04 -1.79 -18.46
CA GLN A 14 38.24 -0.74 -17.46
C GLN A 14 37.10 -0.68 -16.44
N LEU A 15 35.86 -0.88 -16.83
CA LEU A 15 34.72 -0.95 -15.93
C LEU A 15 34.78 -2.17 -15.00
N LYS A 16 35.30 -3.29 -15.44
CA LYS A 16 35.49 -4.48 -14.61
C LYS A 16 36.56 -4.29 -13.53
N SER A 17 37.55 -3.45 -13.78
CA SER A 17 38.61 -3.17 -12.79
C SER A 17 38.15 -2.26 -11.65
N LEU A 18 37.04 -1.54 -11.82
CA LEU A 18 36.44 -0.68 -10.79
C LEU A 18 35.51 -1.42 -9.86
N LEU A 19 35.13 -2.66 -10.19
CA LEU A 19 34.32 -3.48 -9.31
C LEU A 19 35.23 -4.18 -8.30
N PRO A 20 35.03 -3.97 -6.99
CA PRO A 20 35.77 -4.71 -5.99
C PRO A 20 35.51 -6.20 -6.20
N ALA A 21 36.58 -6.99 -6.33
CA ALA A 21 36.50 -8.45 -6.40
C ALA A 21 36.08 -8.99 -5.02
N THR A 22 34.79 -8.89 -4.71
CA THR A 22 34.21 -9.49 -3.51
C THR A 22 34.20 -11.01 -3.71
N ARG A 23 35.23 -11.68 -3.22
CA ARG A 23 35.20 -13.15 -3.02
C ARG A 23 34.23 -13.41 -1.87
N LEU A 24 32.96 -13.56 -2.19
CA LEU A 24 31.96 -14.02 -1.22
C LEU A 24 32.18 -15.52 -1.03
N ASP A 25 32.63 -15.93 0.15
CA ASP A 25 32.54 -17.31 0.57
C ASP A 25 31.04 -17.69 0.78
N ARG A 26 30.75 -18.97 0.92
CA ARG A 26 29.36 -19.45 1.11
C ARG A 26 28.65 -18.74 2.23
N ARG A 27 29.35 -18.45 3.33
CA ARG A 27 28.78 -17.81 4.51
C ARG A 27 28.51 -16.32 4.25
N GLY A 28 29.41 -15.61 3.59
CA GLY A 28 29.24 -14.21 3.17
C GLY A 28 28.12 -14.04 2.15
N PHE A 29 27.97 -15.00 1.21
CA PHE A 29 26.87 -14.97 0.25
C PHE A 29 25.48 -15.11 0.91
N VAL A 30 25.34 -16.08 1.83
CA VAL A 30 24.07 -16.26 2.58
C VAL A 30 23.76 -15.05 3.46
N ALA A 31 24.77 -14.49 4.15
CA ALA A 31 24.60 -13.32 4.97
C ALA A 31 24.19 -12.09 4.12
N THR A 32 24.79 -11.90 2.96
CA THR A 32 24.44 -10.80 2.04
C THR A 32 23.03 -10.96 1.49
N LEU A 33 22.62 -12.15 1.11
CA LEU A 33 21.24 -12.42 0.64
C LEU A 33 20.22 -12.20 1.75
N ALA A 34 20.50 -12.65 2.97
CA ALA A 34 19.62 -12.45 4.11
C ALA A 34 19.48 -10.96 4.45
N ALA A 35 20.58 -10.20 4.47
CA ALA A 35 20.56 -8.77 4.71
C ALA A 35 19.85 -8.00 3.59
N ALA A 36 20.10 -8.34 2.32
CA ALA A 36 19.44 -7.73 1.17
C ALA A 36 17.93 -8.05 1.15
N GLY A 37 17.56 -9.29 1.42
CA GLY A 37 16.17 -9.72 1.50
C GLY A 37 15.41 -9.01 2.62
N PHE A 38 16.03 -8.87 3.79
CA PHE A 38 15.46 -8.12 4.90
C PHE A 38 15.31 -6.62 4.57
N ALA A 39 16.34 -6.01 3.97
CA ALA A 39 16.30 -4.59 3.59
C ALA A 39 15.18 -4.31 2.56
N LEU A 40 14.95 -5.23 1.62
CA LEU A 40 13.85 -5.12 0.65
C LEU A 40 12.48 -5.32 1.32
N ALA A 41 12.39 -6.22 2.29
CA ALA A 41 11.15 -6.48 3.01
C ALA A 41 10.70 -5.34 3.93
N VAL A 42 11.65 -4.57 4.47
CA VAL A 42 11.37 -3.44 5.38
C VAL A 42 11.41 -2.07 4.69
N GLN A 43 11.40 -2.04 3.37
CA GLN A 43 11.33 -0.75 2.68
C GLN A 43 10.04 -0.01 3.07
N PRO A 44 10.14 1.28 3.43
CA PRO A 44 8.95 2.05 3.73
C PRO A 44 8.04 2.09 2.49
N VAL A 45 6.78 1.76 2.70
CA VAL A 45 5.77 1.91 1.64
C VAL A 45 5.66 3.39 1.32
N HIS A 46 6.08 3.78 0.13
CA HIS A 46 5.93 5.17 -0.29
C HIS A 46 4.44 5.56 -0.28
N ALA A 47 4.14 6.79 0.13
CA ALA A 47 2.77 7.30 0.20
C ALA A 47 2.00 7.15 -1.14
N SER A 48 2.72 7.07 -2.27
CA SER A 48 2.16 6.80 -3.60
C SER A 48 1.62 5.38 -3.79
N THR A 49 1.95 4.43 -2.91
CA THR A 49 1.41 3.06 -2.95
C THR A 49 0.19 2.89 -2.05
N VAL A 50 -0.13 3.87 -1.23
CA VAL A 50 -1.36 3.86 -0.43
C VAL A 50 -2.53 4.18 -1.35
N ILE A 51 -3.42 3.20 -1.52
CA ILE A 51 -4.66 3.40 -2.27
C ILE A 51 -5.57 4.28 -1.43
N SER A 52 -6.00 5.40 -1.99
CA SER A 52 -6.94 6.32 -1.36
C SER A 52 -8.13 6.54 -2.29
N THR A 53 -9.31 6.20 -1.80
CA THR A 53 -10.56 6.37 -2.54
C THR A 53 -11.13 7.77 -2.29
N PRO A 54 -11.45 8.53 -3.36
CA PRO A 54 -12.01 9.87 -3.20
C PRO A 54 -13.36 9.87 -2.47
N THR A 55 -13.65 10.95 -1.77
CA THR A 55 -14.96 11.17 -1.12
C THR A 55 -15.98 11.88 -2.02
N THR A 56 -15.58 12.25 -3.23
CA THR A 56 -16.46 12.94 -4.19
C THR A 56 -17.72 12.12 -4.47
N GLY A 57 -18.89 12.72 -4.29
CA GLY A 57 -20.19 12.03 -4.47
C GLY A 57 -20.58 11.10 -3.33
N LEU A 58 -19.84 11.10 -2.23
CA LEU A 58 -20.13 10.33 -1.02
C LEU A 58 -20.49 11.22 0.16
N ALA A 59 -21.32 10.69 1.06
CA ALA A 59 -21.46 11.16 2.43
C ALA A 59 -20.71 10.19 3.35
N THR A 60 -19.75 10.69 4.08
CA THR A 60 -18.93 9.90 5.01
C THR A 60 -18.82 10.60 6.35
N GLY A 61 -18.66 9.84 7.42
CA GLY A 61 -18.47 10.40 8.75
C GLY A 61 -18.52 9.37 9.85
N ASP A 62 -18.46 9.84 11.07
CA ASP A 62 -18.62 9.02 12.25
C ASP A 62 -20.02 9.30 12.84
N ALA A 63 -20.66 8.26 13.32
CA ALA A 63 -22.00 8.29 13.90
C ALA A 63 -22.07 7.38 15.12
N SER A 64 -23.20 7.40 15.79
CA SER A 64 -23.45 6.53 16.93
C SER A 64 -24.80 5.85 16.76
N ILE A 65 -24.82 4.54 16.91
CA ILE A 65 -26.03 3.74 16.83
C ILE A 65 -26.45 3.33 18.25
N ALA A 66 -27.71 3.64 18.60
CA ALA A 66 -28.28 3.18 19.87
C ALA A 66 -28.44 1.66 19.84
N VAL A 67 -27.93 0.98 20.84
CA VAL A 67 -28.04 -0.47 21.04
C VAL A 67 -28.54 -0.75 22.45
N GLU A 68 -28.99 -1.97 22.69
CA GLU A 68 -29.39 -2.39 24.02
C GLU A 68 -28.21 -2.23 25.01
N GLY A 69 -28.41 -1.42 26.03
CA GLY A 69 -27.38 -1.14 27.05
C GLY A 69 -26.37 -0.05 26.72
N GLY A 70 -26.52 0.66 25.58
CA GLY A 70 -25.58 1.75 25.27
C GLY A 70 -25.65 2.29 23.87
N SER A 71 -24.48 2.67 23.36
CA SER A 71 -24.32 3.33 22.08
C SER A 71 -23.05 2.78 21.42
N LEU A 72 -23.16 2.41 20.17
CA LEU A 72 -22.08 1.86 19.36
C LEU A 72 -21.55 2.93 18.40
N PRO A 73 -20.31 3.40 18.57
CA PRO A 73 -19.67 4.26 17.60
C PRO A 73 -19.45 3.53 16.27
N VAL A 74 -19.67 4.20 15.17
CA VAL A 74 -19.48 3.62 13.84
C VAL A 74 -18.91 4.67 12.89
N HIS A 75 -18.06 4.23 11.98
CA HIS A 75 -17.74 4.97 10.77
C HIS A 75 -18.68 4.54 9.66
N PHE A 76 -19.16 5.48 8.83
CA PHE A 76 -19.98 5.16 7.68
C PHE A 76 -19.51 5.84 6.41
N ALA A 77 -19.83 5.23 5.27
CA ALA A 77 -19.74 5.83 3.94
C ALA A 77 -20.91 5.36 3.09
N ARG A 78 -21.52 6.29 2.35
CA ARG A 78 -22.63 6.00 1.43
C ARG A 78 -22.60 6.95 0.24
N PRO A 79 -23.30 6.66 -0.86
CA PRO A 79 -23.59 7.67 -1.87
C PRO A 79 -24.26 8.90 -1.25
N ALA A 80 -23.92 10.10 -1.72
CA ALA A 80 -24.50 11.35 -1.24
C ALA A 80 -26.02 11.44 -1.51
N SER A 81 -26.49 10.71 -2.51
CA SER A 81 -27.90 10.61 -2.91
C SER A 81 -28.33 9.14 -2.98
N GLY A 82 -29.59 8.90 -2.78
CA GLY A 82 -30.19 7.56 -2.84
C GLY A 82 -30.83 7.16 -1.50
N ASP A 83 -31.99 6.51 -1.62
CA ASP A 83 -32.73 5.94 -0.51
C ASP A 83 -32.71 4.42 -0.59
N LYS A 84 -32.89 3.76 0.55
CA LYS A 84 -32.95 2.29 0.64
C LYS A 84 -31.71 1.59 0.07
N LEU A 85 -30.53 2.09 0.44
CA LEU A 85 -29.26 1.49 0.04
C LEU A 85 -29.06 0.13 0.72
N PRO A 86 -28.54 -0.87 0.02
CA PRO A 86 -28.13 -2.11 0.65
C PRO A 86 -26.98 -1.83 1.63
N ILE A 87 -26.98 -2.52 2.76
CA ILE A 87 -26.02 -2.30 3.85
C ILE A 87 -24.90 -3.33 3.77
N VAL A 88 -23.68 -2.86 3.91
CA VAL A 88 -22.47 -3.69 4.13
C VAL A 88 -21.88 -3.36 5.48
N LEU A 89 -21.75 -4.39 6.33
CA LEU A 89 -21.03 -4.29 7.58
C LEU A 89 -19.55 -4.62 7.35
N VAL A 90 -18.67 -3.66 7.59
CA VAL A 90 -17.23 -3.82 7.48
C VAL A 90 -16.67 -4.08 8.88
N VAL A 91 -16.37 -5.35 9.16
CA VAL A 91 -15.82 -5.74 10.45
C VAL A 91 -14.32 -5.48 10.47
N GLN A 92 -13.87 -4.69 11.40
CA GLN A 92 -12.48 -4.34 11.61
C GLN A 92 -11.71 -5.47 12.33
N GLU A 93 -10.39 -5.37 12.29
CA GLU A 93 -9.47 -6.19 13.07
C GLU A 93 -9.18 -5.54 14.45
N ILE A 94 -8.14 -6.03 15.13
CA ILE A 94 -7.76 -5.56 16.48
C ILE A 94 -7.29 -4.10 16.54
N PHE A 95 -7.02 -3.49 15.40
CA PHE A 95 -6.47 -2.12 15.32
C PHE A 95 -7.54 -1.02 15.18
N GLY A 96 -8.81 -1.37 15.26
CA GLY A 96 -9.91 -0.41 15.13
C GLY A 96 -10.17 0.08 13.71
N VAL A 97 -11.06 1.07 13.58
CA VAL A 97 -11.45 1.66 12.29
C VAL A 97 -10.40 2.69 11.86
N HIS A 98 -9.27 2.19 11.40
CA HIS A 98 -8.19 3.03 10.85
C HIS A 98 -8.44 3.39 9.37
N GLU A 99 -7.56 4.22 8.79
CA GLU A 99 -7.78 4.78 7.44
C GLU A 99 -8.01 3.73 6.34
N TYR A 100 -7.39 2.57 6.42
CA TYR A 100 -7.65 1.50 5.45
C TYR A 100 -9.09 0.99 5.51
N ILE A 101 -9.65 0.80 6.72
CA ILE A 101 -11.06 0.40 6.90
C ILE A 101 -12.00 1.50 6.40
N ARG A 102 -11.68 2.77 6.68
CA ARG A 102 -12.41 3.93 6.16
C ARG A 102 -12.38 3.98 4.63
N ASP A 103 -11.24 3.66 4.02
CA ASP A 103 -11.10 3.57 2.56
C ASP A 103 -11.95 2.43 1.97
N VAL A 104 -11.98 1.27 2.61
CA VAL A 104 -12.84 0.13 2.21
C VAL A 104 -14.32 0.55 2.24
N CYS A 105 -14.76 1.27 3.27
CA CYS A 105 -16.12 1.80 3.33
C CYS A 105 -16.42 2.73 2.14
N ARG A 106 -15.49 3.63 1.77
CA ARG A 106 -15.64 4.50 0.60
C ARG A 106 -15.77 3.72 -0.71
N ARG A 107 -15.00 2.64 -0.87
CA ARG A 107 -15.09 1.76 -2.06
C ARG A 107 -16.46 1.12 -2.19
N PHE A 108 -17.00 0.58 -1.10
CA PHE A 108 -18.36 0.06 -1.10
C PHE A 108 -19.40 1.13 -1.37
N ALA A 109 -19.22 2.34 -0.83
CA ALA A 109 -20.12 3.45 -1.10
C ALA A 109 -20.15 3.85 -2.57
N HIS A 110 -19.01 3.83 -3.26
CA HIS A 110 -18.97 4.04 -4.72
C HIS A 110 -19.66 2.95 -5.52
N GLN A 111 -19.84 1.76 -4.95
CA GLN A 111 -20.62 0.68 -5.54
C GLN A 111 -22.12 0.76 -5.21
N GLY A 112 -22.56 1.80 -4.51
CA GLY A 112 -23.97 2.02 -4.18
C GLY A 112 -24.41 1.45 -2.84
N TYR A 113 -23.51 1.08 -1.95
CA TYR A 113 -23.85 0.55 -0.63
C TYR A 113 -23.75 1.62 0.46
N LEU A 114 -24.52 1.43 1.52
CA LEU A 114 -24.23 2.03 2.82
C LEU A 114 -23.24 1.11 3.55
N ALA A 115 -21.99 1.49 3.61
CA ALA A 115 -20.97 0.76 4.37
C ALA A 115 -20.87 1.30 5.81
N ILE A 116 -20.89 0.41 6.79
CA ILE A 116 -20.82 0.75 8.22
C ILE A 116 -19.70 -0.08 8.85
N ALA A 117 -18.78 0.58 9.53
CA ALA A 117 -17.71 -0.05 10.29
C ALA A 117 -17.87 0.30 11.79
N PRO A 118 -18.28 -0.65 12.64
CA PRO A 118 -18.35 -0.45 14.10
C PRO A 118 -16.96 -0.25 14.70
N GLU A 119 -16.85 0.59 15.73
CA GLU A 119 -15.61 0.79 16.50
C GLU A 119 -15.57 -0.04 17.77
#